data_eecad17032f606a4f91c057a1600b5b1
#
_entry.id   eecad17032f606a4f91c057a1600b5b1
#
_cell.length_a   1.000
_cell.length_b   1.000
_cell.length_c   1.000
_cell.angle_alpha   90.00
_cell.angle_beta   90.00
_cell.angle_gamma   90.00
#
_symmetry.space_group_name_H-M   'P 1'
#
loop_
_entity.id
_entity.type
_entity.pdbx_description
1 polymer ?
#
loop_
_entity_poly.entity_id
_entity_poly.type
_entity_poly.pdbx_seq_one_letter_code
_entity_poly.pdbx_strand_id
1 'polypeptide(L)'
;MSNKRAYSKPTIIRHSIGVMNKHGRPPTTVPMNRLVGFQVKELANKYGSPLFVLNVNELREKYRDMSRAFKTRYPKAQIAYSYKTNYMKAVCSILHQEGAWSE
;
A
#
# COMPACT_ATOMS: atom_id res chain seq x y z
N MET A 1 -9.70 -5.28 -52.73
CA MET A 1 -9.15 -4.06 -52.08
C MET A 1 -9.06 -4.28 -50.57
N SER A 2 -7.87 -4.27 -50.04
CA SER A 2 -7.64 -4.42 -48.61
C SER A 2 -8.13 -3.16 -47.87
N ASN A 3 -9.15 -3.29 -47.06
CA ASN A 3 -9.67 -2.19 -46.27
C ASN A 3 -8.71 -1.99 -45.05
N LYS A 4 -7.63 -1.26 -45.27
CA LYS A 4 -6.70 -0.90 -44.21
C LYS A 4 -7.44 0.00 -43.23
N ARG A 5 -7.72 -0.51 -42.02
CA ARG A 5 -8.26 0.29 -40.90
C ARG A 5 -7.30 1.46 -40.64
N ALA A 6 -7.83 2.68 -40.74
CA ALA A 6 -7.06 3.87 -40.40
C ALA A 6 -6.61 3.80 -38.92
N TYR A 7 -5.34 4.13 -38.70
CA TYR A 7 -4.83 4.24 -37.30
C TYR A 7 -5.56 5.36 -36.57
N SER A 8 -6.16 5.02 -35.45
CA SER A 8 -6.72 6.00 -34.51
C SER A 8 -5.79 6.14 -33.32
N LYS A 9 -5.34 7.37 -33.08
CA LYS A 9 -4.48 7.66 -31.92
C LYS A 9 -5.25 7.40 -30.63
N PRO A 10 -4.72 6.59 -29.70
CA PRO A 10 -5.38 6.35 -28.43
C PRO A 10 -5.47 7.63 -27.59
N THR A 11 -6.60 7.82 -26.90
CA THR A 11 -6.76 8.91 -25.97
C THR A 11 -6.03 8.57 -24.68
N ILE A 12 -4.99 9.36 -24.34
CA ILE A 12 -4.25 9.21 -23.09
C ILE A 12 -4.94 10.05 -22.02
N ILE A 13 -5.52 9.41 -21.04
CA ILE A 13 -6.08 10.09 -19.86
C ILE A 13 -4.91 10.45 -18.95
N ARG A 14 -4.61 11.75 -18.86
CA ARG A 14 -3.63 12.26 -17.89
C ARG A 14 -4.30 12.51 -16.57
N HIS A 15 -3.83 11.83 -15.53
CA HIS A 15 -4.28 12.10 -14.16
C HIS A 15 -3.63 13.39 -13.66
N SER A 16 -4.44 14.30 -13.14
CA SER A 16 -4.00 15.65 -12.74
C SER A 16 -3.25 15.69 -11.40
N ILE A 17 -3.16 14.60 -10.66
CA ILE A 17 -2.52 14.53 -9.34
C ILE A 17 -1.53 13.38 -9.28
N GLY A 18 -0.38 13.72 -9.15
CA GLY A 18 0.94 13.47 -8.69
C GLY A 18 1.45 12.07 -8.60
N VAL A 19 0.89 11.07 -8.13
CA VAL A 19 1.55 9.75 -8.01
C VAL A 19 0.84 8.73 -8.89
N MET A 20 1.30 8.63 -10.12
CA MET A 20 0.89 7.52 -10.99
C MET A 20 1.56 6.24 -10.51
N ASN A 21 0.77 5.31 -9.99
CA ASN A 21 1.21 3.94 -10.01
C ASN A 21 0.87 3.33 -11.38
N LYS A 22 1.57 2.29 -11.76
CA LYS A 22 1.35 1.56 -13.03
C LYS A 22 -0.07 1.00 -13.23
N HIS A 23 -0.92 1.09 -12.24
CA HIS A 23 -2.29 0.57 -12.22
C HIS A 23 -3.36 1.66 -12.32
N GLY A 24 -2.97 2.93 -12.51
CA GLY A 24 -3.90 4.02 -12.77
C GLY A 24 -4.89 4.27 -11.64
N ARG A 25 -4.43 4.55 -10.43
CA ARG A 25 -5.35 4.98 -9.37
C ARG A 25 -6.03 6.28 -9.74
N PRO A 26 -7.36 6.41 -9.52
CA PRO A 26 -8.05 7.68 -9.72
C PRO A 26 -7.42 8.74 -8.80
N PRO A 27 -7.35 10.01 -9.26
CA PRO A 27 -6.83 11.09 -8.44
C PRO A 27 -7.72 11.25 -7.20
N THR A 28 -7.09 11.31 -6.02
CA THR A 28 -7.79 11.75 -4.81
C THR A 28 -8.06 13.24 -4.94
N THR A 29 -9.32 13.60 -5.14
CA THR A 29 -9.74 15.00 -5.29
C THR A 29 -9.87 15.72 -3.94
N VAL A 30 -9.77 14.99 -2.84
CA VAL A 30 -9.93 15.54 -1.48
C VAL A 30 -8.56 15.59 -0.80
N PRO A 31 -8.11 16.78 -0.34
CA PRO A 31 -6.90 16.88 0.45
C PRO A 31 -7.01 16.02 1.72
N MET A 32 -6.02 15.19 1.97
CA MET A 32 -5.99 14.36 3.17
C MET A 32 -5.48 15.22 4.34
N ASN A 33 -6.40 15.68 5.18
CA ASN A 33 -6.07 16.49 6.36
C ASN A 33 -5.81 15.63 7.61
N ARG A 34 -6.25 14.37 7.59
CA ARG A 34 -6.13 13.44 8.70
C ARG A 34 -5.55 12.11 8.24
N LEU A 35 -4.72 11.54 9.09
CA LEU A 35 -4.14 10.22 8.91
C LEU A 35 -4.35 9.42 10.20
N VAL A 36 -5.07 8.30 10.12
CA VAL A 36 -5.36 7.42 11.27
C VAL A 36 -5.99 8.19 12.45
N GLY A 37 -6.86 9.18 12.16
CA GLY A 37 -7.50 10.00 13.18
C GLY A 37 -6.70 11.23 13.64
N PHE A 38 -5.41 11.31 13.34
CA PHE A 38 -4.55 12.45 13.68
C PHE A 38 -4.54 13.51 12.57
N GLN A 39 -4.42 14.76 12.94
CA GLN A 39 -4.23 15.81 11.95
C GLN A 39 -2.80 15.77 11.40
N VAL A 40 -2.67 15.79 10.07
CA VAL A 40 -1.36 15.77 9.40
C VAL A 40 -0.47 16.92 9.85
N LYS A 41 -1.05 18.10 10.02
CA LYS A 41 -0.32 19.28 10.48
C LYS A 41 0.24 19.13 11.90
N GLU A 42 -0.52 18.51 12.79
CA GLU A 42 -0.07 18.25 14.18
C GLU A 42 1.10 17.25 14.20
N LEU A 43 1.00 16.18 13.39
CA LEU A 43 2.08 15.20 13.27
C LEU A 43 3.36 15.85 12.71
N ALA A 44 3.23 16.67 11.67
CA ALA A 44 4.36 17.39 11.09
C ALA A 44 4.99 18.38 12.05
N ASN A 45 4.18 19.10 12.83
CA ASN A 45 4.68 20.05 13.83
C ASN A 45 5.41 19.34 14.99
N LYS A 46 4.91 18.16 15.39
CA LYS A 46 5.48 17.41 16.50
C LYS A 46 6.75 16.64 16.14
N TYR A 47 6.78 16.05 14.96
CA TYR A 47 7.85 15.13 14.56
C TYR A 47 8.73 15.65 13.41
N GLY A 48 8.36 16.76 12.81
CA GLY A 48 9.07 17.34 11.66
C GLY A 48 8.53 16.83 10.32
N SER A 49 9.07 17.37 9.24
CA SER A 49 8.75 17.02 7.86
C SER A 49 10.05 16.97 7.05
N PRO A 50 10.23 16.02 6.14
CA PRO A 50 9.31 14.96 5.74
C PRO A 50 9.11 13.87 6.82
N LEU A 51 7.93 13.25 6.85
CA LEU A 51 7.54 12.27 7.85
C LEU A 51 6.86 11.06 7.20
N PHE A 52 7.31 9.86 7.57
CA PHE A 52 6.61 8.62 7.25
C PHE A 52 5.79 8.17 8.45
N VAL A 53 4.54 7.83 8.22
CA VAL A 53 3.62 7.37 9.26
C VAL A 53 3.19 5.94 8.96
N LEU A 54 3.43 5.03 9.90
CA LEU A 54 3.00 3.64 9.80
C LEU A 54 1.70 3.45 10.58
N ASN A 55 0.66 2.97 9.89
CA ASN A 55 -0.57 2.52 10.54
C ASN A 55 -0.44 1.06 11.00
N VAL A 56 -0.17 0.89 12.29
CA VAL A 56 0.04 -0.44 12.90
C VAL A 56 -1.20 -1.32 12.80
N ASN A 57 -2.38 -0.76 13.01
CA ASN A 57 -3.63 -1.53 12.95
C ASN A 57 -3.88 -2.05 11.53
N GLU A 58 -3.71 -1.21 10.54
CA GLU A 58 -3.85 -1.62 9.14
C GLU A 58 -2.81 -2.68 8.74
N LEU A 59 -1.57 -2.56 9.20
CA LEU A 59 -0.54 -3.56 8.97
C LEU A 59 -0.95 -4.93 9.54
N ARG A 60 -1.47 -4.97 10.76
CA ARG A 60 -1.97 -6.19 11.40
C ARG A 60 -3.17 -6.78 10.64
N GLU A 61 -4.14 -5.94 10.27
CA GLU A 61 -5.32 -6.36 9.52
C GLU A 61 -4.94 -6.96 8.17
N LYS A 62 -4.06 -6.32 7.41
CA LYS A 62 -3.58 -6.84 6.12
C LYS A 62 -2.89 -8.19 6.24
N TYR A 63 -2.05 -8.35 7.27
CA TYR A 63 -1.43 -9.65 7.53
C TYR A 63 -2.47 -10.72 7.84
N ARG A 64 -3.44 -10.43 8.73
CA ARG A 64 -4.51 -11.36 9.13
C ARG A 64 -5.40 -11.74 7.96
N ASP A 65 -5.77 -10.77 7.12
CA ASP A 65 -6.60 -11.01 5.94
C ASP A 65 -5.88 -11.90 4.92
N MET A 66 -4.62 -11.62 4.65
CA MET A 66 -3.79 -12.47 3.78
C MET A 66 -3.65 -13.88 4.36
N SER A 67 -3.32 -14.01 5.64
CA SER A 67 -3.19 -15.30 6.32
C SER A 67 -4.50 -16.09 6.26
N ARG A 68 -5.62 -15.45 6.51
CA ARG A 68 -6.95 -16.06 6.43
C ARG A 68 -7.26 -16.53 5.01
N ALA A 69 -7.02 -15.71 4.02
CA ALA A 69 -7.28 -16.04 2.62
C ALA A 69 -6.51 -17.29 2.16
N PHE A 70 -5.24 -17.41 2.57
CA PHE A 70 -4.45 -18.59 2.27
C PHE A 70 -4.87 -19.82 3.08
N LYS A 71 -5.00 -19.68 4.39
CA LYS A 71 -5.31 -20.81 5.30
C LYS A 71 -6.68 -21.43 5.07
N THR A 72 -7.63 -20.67 4.54
CA THR A 72 -8.94 -21.21 4.15
C THR A 72 -8.83 -22.28 3.07
N ARG A 73 -7.86 -22.15 2.17
CA ARG A 73 -7.64 -23.09 1.06
C ARG A 73 -6.49 -24.07 1.33
N TYR A 74 -5.49 -23.60 2.04
CA TYR A 74 -4.25 -24.32 2.34
C TYR A 74 -3.96 -24.21 3.85
N PRO A 75 -4.52 -25.09 4.69
CA PRO A 75 -4.41 -24.97 6.15
C PRO A 75 -2.97 -24.91 6.70
N LYS A 76 -2.02 -25.51 5.95
CA LYS A 76 -0.59 -25.51 6.31
C LYS A 76 0.20 -24.35 5.71
N ALA A 77 -0.48 -23.33 5.14
CA ALA A 77 0.20 -22.16 4.61
C ALA A 77 0.85 -21.34 5.74
N GLN A 78 2.06 -20.88 5.47
CA GLN A 78 2.82 -19.99 6.33
C GLN A 78 3.28 -18.77 5.54
N ILE A 79 3.10 -17.58 6.10
CA ILE A 79 3.57 -16.34 5.50
C ILE A 79 4.94 -16.02 6.06
N ALA A 80 5.91 -15.84 5.17
CA ALA A 80 7.21 -15.29 5.49
C ALA A 80 7.29 -13.84 5.01
N TYR A 81 7.81 -12.97 5.86
CA TYR A 81 8.01 -11.57 5.55
C TYR A 81 9.47 -11.31 5.20
N SER A 82 9.70 -10.74 4.03
CA SER A 82 11.05 -10.43 3.57
C SER A 82 11.56 -9.13 4.18
N TYR A 83 12.54 -9.21 5.07
CA TYR A 83 13.12 -8.06 5.78
C TYR A 83 13.81 -7.06 4.85
N LYS A 84 14.28 -7.52 3.69
CA LYS A 84 14.89 -6.62 2.69
C LYS A 84 13.94 -5.55 2.15
N THR A 85 12.62 -5.77 2.24
CA THR A 85 11.62 -4.80 1.78
C THR A 85 11.42 -3.66 2.76
N ASN A 86 11.43 -3.96 4.05
CA ASN A 86 11.43 -3.00 5.14
C ASN A 86 11.91 -3.68 6.42
N TYR A 87 13.11 -3.38 6.85
CA TYR A 87 13.76 -3.98 8.03
C TYR A 87 13.64 -3.12 9.30
N MET A 88 12.73 -2.14 9.33
CA MET A 88 12.46 -1.40 10.57
C MET A 88 12.05 -2.36 11.67
N LYS A 89 12.74 -2.27 12.83
CA LYS A 89 12.49 -3.13 13.99
C LYS A 89 11.01 -3.18 14.38
N ALA A 90 10.32 -2.04 14.37
CA ALA A 90 8.90 -1.96 14.68
C ALA A 90 8.04 -2.79 13.73
N VAL A 91 8.27 -2.69 12.41
CA VAL A 91 7.54 -3.45 11.38
C VAL A 91 7.78 -4.95 11.55
N CYS A 92 9.05 -5.35 11.65
CA CYS A 92 9.44 -6.75 11.81
C CYS A 92 8.84 -7.35 13.09
N SER A 93 8.90 -6.61 14.22
CA SER A 93 8.33 -7.06 15.50
C SER A 93 6.81 -7.25 15.43
N ILE A 94 6.09 -6.31 14.79
CA ILE A 94 4.64 -6.39 14.64
C ILE A 94 4.26 -7.62 13.82
N LEU A 95 4.91 -7.84 12.68
CA LEU A 95 4.62 -8.98 11.82
C LEU A 95 4.99 -10.30 12.48
N HIS A 96 6.10 -10.35 13.22
CA HIS A 96 6.47 -11.52 13.99
C HIS A 96 5.45 -11.84 15.10
N GLN A 97 4.93 -10.82 15.80
CA GLN A 97 3.85 -10.99 16.78
C GLN A 97 2.56 -11.55 16.16
N GLU A 98 2.27 -11.24 14.90
CA GLU A 98 1.15 -11.80 14.16
C GLU A 98 1.41 -13.23 13.64
N GLY A 99 2.63 -13.73 13.77
CA GLY A 99 3.01 -15.08 13.37
C GLY A 99 3.72 -15.19 12.03
N ALA A 100 4.18 -14.10 11.45
CA ALA A 100 5.01 -14.14 10.25
C ALA A 100 6.39 -14.74 10.56
N TRP A 101 6.88 -15.56 9.64
CA TRP A 101 8.28 -15.95 9.63
C TRP A 101 9.13 -14.86 8.99
N SER A 102 10.38 -14.82 9.35
CA SER A 102 11.38 -13.90 8.76
C SER A 102 12.10 -14.53 7.59
N GLU A 103 12.32 -13.72 6.58
CA GLU A 103 13.15 -14.05 5.43
C GLU A 103 14.22 -12.97 5.21
#